data_bd425ea5f536ce3a5d5188723975cdb6
#
_entry.id   bd425ea5f536ce3a5d5188723975cdb6
#
_cell.length_a   1.000
_cell.length_b   1.000
_cell.length_c   1.000
_cell.angle_alpha   90.00
_cell.angle_beta   90.00
_cell.angle_gamma   90.00
#
_symmetry.space_group_name_H-M   'P 1'
#
loop_
_entity.id
_entity.type
_entity.pdbx_description
1 polymer ?
#
loop_
_entity_poly.entity_id
_entity_poly.type
_entity_poly.pdbx_seq_one_letter_code
_entity_poly.pdbx_strand_id
1 'polypeptide(L)'
;GDVYKRQHPIAVKEAVLPFNRFRRTDGSLLDTLLSPEMKSTGEVMGLATNFGAAYAKGEIAAFAVPPTEGTIFVSVANRDKRTLIFPIQRLANMGYNIVATAGTAQMLRRNGIECEVAAKVSEAKEGEESIVDKIFNGEIDWILNTPAGSAGARHDGYDIRAAAVHMEIPLVTTVQGVTAAVQGIEAMRIGNLQVRALQELEHGPQN
;
A
#
# COMPACT_ATOMS: atom_id res chain seq x y z
N GLY A 1 35.60 22.50 16.63
CA GLY A 1 34.22 22.90 16.89
C GLY A 1 33.31 22.03 16.09
N ASP A 2 32.70 21.05 16.76
CA ASP A 2 31.72 20.15 16.15
C ASP A 2 30.49 20.96 15.75
N VAL A 3 30.34 21.21 14.45
CA VAL A 3 29.11 21.67 13.90
C VAL A 3 28.15 20.45 13.93
N TYR A 4 27.44 20.29 15.02
CA TYR A 4 26.26 19.42 15.07
C TYR A 4 25.31 19.86 13.96
N LYS A 5 25.33 19.18 12.82
CA LYS A 5 24.30 19.32 11.80
C LYS A 5 22.99 18.94 12.47
N ARG A 6 22.18 19.92 12.84
CA ARG A 6 20.79 19.68 13.24
C ARG A 6 20.12 18.94 12.10
N GLN A 7 19.93 17.65 12.27
CA GLN A 7 19.12 16.87 11.33
C GLN A 7 17.69 17.36 11.49
N HIS A 8 17.23 18.16 10.53
CA HIS A 8 15.83 18.54 10.49
C HIS A 8 14.98 17.26 10.31
N PRO A 9 13.93 17.08 11.12
CA PRO A 9 13.05 15.93 10.97
C PRO A 9 12.35 16.00 9.60
N ILE A 10 12.15 14.83 9.01
CA ILE A 10 11.31 14.66 7.84
C ILE A 10 9.87 14.52 8.33
N ALA A 11 8.98 15.33 7.74
CA ALA A 11 7.55 15.26 7.99
C ALA A 11 6.85 14.60 6.80
N VAL A 12 6.07 13.55 7.05
CA VAL A 12 5.16 12.95 6.08
C VAL A 12 3.74 13.19 6.55
N LYS A 13 2.95 13.81 5.70
CA LYS A 13 1.54 14.10 5.92
C LYS A 13 0.70 13.06 5.20
N GLU A 14 -0.24 12.45 5.92
CA GLU A 14 -1.13 11.43 5.37
C GLU A 14 -2.59 11.82 5.57
N ALA A 15 -3.42 11.57 4.57
CA ALA A 15 -4.85 11.83 4.64
C ALA A 15 -5.59 10.65 5.29
N VAL A 16 -6.50 10.93 6.19
CA VAL A 16 -7.40 9.91 6.75
C VAL A 16 -8.59 9.73 5.79
N LEU A 17 -8.67 8.58 5.14
CA LEU A 17 -9.63 8.27 4.07
C LEU A 17 -10.56 7.11 4.49
N PRO A 18 -11.69 7.38 5.17
CA PRO A 18 -12.60 6.35 5.67
C PRO A 18 -13.53 5.82 4.54
N PHE A 19 -12.96 5.16 3.52
CA PHE A 19 -13.69 4.68 2.35
C PHE A 19 -14.86 3.75 2.69
N ASN A 20 -14.79 2.99 3.77
CA ASN A 20 -15.86 2.11 4.25
C ASN A 20 -17.15 2.88 4.64
N ARG A 21 -17.06 4.19 4.85
CA ARG A 21 -18.21 5.07 5.17
C ARG A 21 -18.85 5.67 3.93
N PHE A 22 -18.18 5.67 2.79
CA PHE A 22 -18.69 6.28 1.56
C PHE A 22 -19.41 5.22 0.71
N ARG A 23 -20.73 5.37 0.58
CA ARG A 23 -21.58 4.47 -0.19
C ARG A 23 -22.38 5.24 -1.24
N ARG A 24 -22.65 4.57 -2.35
CA ARG A 24 -23.60 5.05 -3.35
C ARG A 24 -25.04 4.87 -2.85
N THR A 25 -25.99 5.44 -3.59
CA THR A 25 -27.42 5.30 -3.30
C THR A 25 -27.92 3.86 -3.36
N ASP A 26 -27.26 3.00 -4.13
CA ASP A 26 -27.53 1.57 -4.23
C ASP A 26 -26.85 0.74 -3.11
N GLY A 27 -26.16 1.38 -2.19
CA GLY A 27 -25.44 0.74 -1.08
C GLY A 27 -24.03 0.24 -1.42
N SER A 28 -23.62 0.26 -2.69
CA SER A 28 -22.25 -0.12 -3.08
C SER A 28 -21.22 0.87 -2.57
N LEU A 29 -19.98 0.40 -2.32
CA LEU A 29 -18.88 1.27 -1.92
C LEU A 29 -18.44 2.18 -3.06
N LEU A 30 -17.97 3.38 -2.72
CA LEU A 30 -17.27 4.21 -3.67
C LEU A 30 -15.88 3.64 -3.97
N ASP A 31 -15.40 3.85 -5.22
CA ASP A 31 -14.04 3.47 -5.59
C ASP A 31 -13.02 4.26 -4.75
N THR A 32 -11.95 3.60 -4.36
CA THR A 32 -10.82 4.19 -3.63
C THR A 32 -9.93 5.08 -4.52
N LEU A 33 -10.13 5.07 -5.83
CA LEU A 33 -9.47 6.02 -6.72
C LEU A 33 -9.97 7.43 -6.43
N LEU A 34 -9.01 8.32 -6.12
CA LEU A 34 -9.32 9.70 -5.79
C LEU A 34 -9.86 10.44 -7.01
N SER A 35 -10.85 11.29 -6.77
CA SER A 35 -11.49 12.22 -7.71
C SER A 35 -11.33 13.64 -7.18
N PRO A 36 -11.78 14.68 -7.92
CA PRO A 36 -11.75 16.05 -7.41
C PRO A 36 -12.54 16.29 -6.13
N GLU A 37 -13.48 15.38 -5.81
CA GLU A 37 -14.25 15.46 -4.58
C GLU A 37 -13.44 15.03 -3.36
N MET A 38 -13.50 15.81 -2.29
CA MET A 38 -12.82 15.50 -1.04
C MET A 38 -13.40 14.23 -0.40
N LYS A 39 -12.54 13.26 -0.09
CA LYS A 39 -12.87 12.01 0.60
C LYS A 39 -12.20 11.90 1.98
N SER A 40 -11.26 12.79 2.30
CA SER A 40 -10.58 12.81 3.60
C SER A 40 -11.45 13.45 4.68
N THR A 41 -11.36 12.92 5.91
CA THR A 41 -11.99 13.50 7.11
C THR A 41 -11.01 14.26 7.98
N GLY A 42 -9.72 14.17 7.68
CA GLY A 42 -8.65 14.83 8.40
C GLY A 42 -7.29 14.41 7.83
N GLU A 43 -6.25 14.87 8.51
CA GLU A 43 -4.86 14.61 8.14
C GLU A 43 -4.06 14.30 9.40
N VAL A 44 -3.06 13.45 9.26
CA VAL A 44 -2.09 13.10 10.28
C VAL A 44 -0.68 13.38 9.80
N MET A 45 0.29 13.42 10.70
CA MET A 45 1.69 13.67 10.34
C MET A 45 2.62 12.72 11.09
N GLY A 46 3.48 12.05 10.34
CA GLY A 46 4.61 11.30 10.86
C GLY A 46 5.89 12.15 10.83
N LEU A 47 6.61 12.22 11.93
CA LEU A 47 7.90 12.90 12.06
C LEU A 47 9.00 11.92 12.43
N ALA A 48 10.10 11.92 11.68
CA ALA A 48 11.28 11.11 11.97
C ALA A 48 12.55 11.69 11.31
N THR A 49 13.70 11.11 11.62
CA THR A 49 14.98 11.50 11.02
C THR A 49 15.20 10.93 9.61
N ASN A 50 14.40 9.93 9.21
CA ASN A 50 14.41 9.37 7.87
C ASN A 50 12.98 9.23 7.33
N PHE A 51 12.88 9.17 5.99
CA PHE A 51 11.59 9.13 5.30
C PHE A 51 10.77 7.87 5.63
N GLY A 52 11.39 6.69 5.63
CA GLY A 52 10.66 5.43 5.89
C GLY A 52 9.99 5.42 7.27
N ALA A 53 10.68 5.87 8.30
CA ALA A 53 10.12 5.98 9.64
C ALA A 53 9.02 7.06 9.74
N ALA A 54 9.21 8.21 9.06
CA ALA A 54 8.19 9.26 9.02
C ALA A 54 6.92 8.78 8.29
N TYR A 55 7.09 8.10 7.16
CA TYR A 55 6.00 7.49 6.40
C TYR A 55 5.25 6.45 7.24
N ALA A 56 5.97 5.48 7.84
CA ALA A 56 5.36 4.46 8.68
C ALA A 56 4.53 5.06 9.83
N LYS A 57 5.00 6.11 10.48
CA LYS A 57 4.24 6.83 11.51
C LYS A 57 2.97 7.48 10.96
N GLY A 58 3.03 8.06 9.76
CA GLY A 58 1.86 8.63 9.09
C GLY A 58 0.81 7.56 8.81
N GLU A 59 1.20 6.42 8.22
CA GLU A 59 0.32 5.28 7.94
C GLU A 59 -0.32 4.71 9.21
N ILE A 60 0.47 4.53 10.28
CA ILE A 60 -0.04 4.07 11.58
C ILE A 60 -1.12 5.04 12.10
N ALA A 61 -0.87 6.33 12.03
CA ALA A 61 -1.81 7.35 12.50
C ALA A 61 -3.04 7.48 11.59
N ALA A 62 -2.93 7.15 10.31
CA ALA A 62 -4.04 7.12 9.34
C ALA A 62 -4.83 5.81 9.34
N PHE A 63 -4.45 4.82 10.17
CA PHE A 63 -5.03 3.47 10.20
C PHE A 63 -4.88 2.69 8.89
N ALA A 64 -3.81 2.96 8.13
CA ALA A 64 -3.50 2.33 6.84
C ALA A 64 -2.18 1.55 6.86
N VAL A 65 -1.85 0.95 8.00
CA VAL A 65 -0.55 0.30 8.24
C VAL A 65 -0.34 -0.87 7.28
N PRO A 66 0.69 -0.85 6.42
CA PRO A 66 1.05 -2.02 5.65
C PRO A 66 1.51 -3.14 6.60
N PRO A 67 1.12 -4.41 6.36
CA PRO A 67 1.55 -5.53 7.18
C PRO A 67 3.07 -5.71 7.07
N THR A 68 3.70 -6.23 8.13
CA THR A 68 5.15 -6.50 8.14
C THR A 68 5.51 -7.88 7.61
N GLU A 69 4.54 -8.75 7.39
CA GLU A 69 4.66 -10.10 6.82
C GLU A 69 3.34 -10.51 6.16
N GLY A 70 3.29 -11.63 5.46
CA GLY A 70 2.08 -12.17 4.88
C GLY A 70 2.10 -12.24 3.35
N THR A 71 0.93 -12.26 2.75
CA THR A 71 0.71 -12.41 1.30
C THR A 71 0.28 -11.09 0.66
N ILE A 72 1.01 -10.70 -0.38
CA ILE A 72 0.75 -9.47 -1.13
C ILE A 72 0.15 -9.80 -2.49
N PHE A 73 -1.00 -9.24 -2.79
CA PHE A 73 -1.54 -9.30 -4.16
C PHE A 73 -1.05 -8.12 -4.99
N VAL A 74 -0.54 -8.42 -6.19
CA VAL A 74 0.05 -7.44 -7.11
C VAL A 74 -0.67 -7.47 -8.46
N SER A 75 -1.32 -6.37 -8.80
CA SER A 75 -1.95 -6.17 -10.13
C SER A 75 -1.63 -4.77 -10.62
N VAL A 76 -0.70 -4.66 -11.58
CA VAL A 76 -0.16 -3.36 -12.00
C VAL A 76 -0.36 -3.09 -13.49
N ALA A 77 -0.67 -1.85 -13.83
CA ALA A 77 -0.80 -1.40 -15.20
C ALA A 77 0.50 -1.60 -15.99
N ASN A 78 0.40 -1.87 -17.29
CA ASN A 78 1.57 -2.16 -18.13
C ASN A 78 2.64 -1.04 -18.07
N ARG A 79 2.22 0.22 -17.99
CA ARG A 79 3.12 1.37 -17.88
C ARG A 79 3.95 1.37 -16.60
N ASP A 80 3.45 0.76 -15.51
CA ASP A 80 4.04 0.79 -14.17
C ASP A 80 4.93 -0.43 -13.89
N LYS A 81 4.78 -1.49 -14.68
CA LYS A 81 5.43 -2.79 -14.47
C LYS A 81 6.93 -2.68 -14.26
N ARG A 82 7.62 -1.95 -15.15
CA ARG A 82 9.08 -1.83 -15.10
C ARG A 82 9.57 -1.14 -13.82
N THR A 83 8.88 -0.10 -13.41
CA THR A 83 9.25 0.69 -12.23
C THR A 83 9.03 -0.08 -10.93
N LEU A 84 8.04 -0.98 -10.92
CA LEU A 84 7.67 -1.74 -9.71
C LEU A 84 8.46 -3.05 -9.52
N ILE A 85 9.28 -3.49 -10.49
CA ILE A 85 10.10 -4.70 -10.35
C ILE A 85 10.95 -4.62 -9.08
N PHE A 86 11.71 -3.54 -8.91
CA PHE A 86 12.64 -3.41 -7.80
C PHE A 86 11.94 -3.30 -6.41
N PRO A 87 10.91 -2.48 -6.22
CA PRO A 87 10.14 -2.50 -4.97
C PRO A 87 9.54 -3.87 -4.64
N ILE A 88 8.97 -4.59 -5.62
CA ILE A 88 8.39 -5.91 -5.38
C ILE A 88 9.49 -6.95 -5.07
N GLN A 89 10.64 -6.87 -5.72
CA GLN A 89 11.79 -7.71 -5.37
C GLN A 89 12.22 -7.53 -3.92
N ARG A 90 12.24 -6.28 -3.42
CA ARG A 90 12.55 -6.02 -2.01
C ARG A 90 11.54 -6.67 -1.07
N LEU A 91 10.25 -6.60 -1.39
CA LEU A 91 9.20 -7.27 -0.61
C LEU A 91 9.36 -8.79 -0.62
N ALA A 92 9.63 -9.40 -1.78
CA ALA A 92 9.91 -10.82 -1.89
C ALA A 92 11.14 -11.22 -1.06
N ASN A 93 12.23 -10.43 -1.11
CA ASN A 93 13.44 -10.66 -0.31
C ASN A 93 13.18 -10.49 1.20
N MET A 94 12.18 -9.71 1.59
CA MET A 94 11.73 -9.60 2.97
C MET A 94 10.84 -10.78 3.41
N GLY A 95 10.55 -11.75 2.54
CA GLY A 95 9.80 -12.97 2.85
C GLY A 95 8.29 -12.88 2.66
N TYR A 96 7.80 -11.86 1.94
CA TYR A 96 6.37 -11.84 1.55
C TYR A 96 6.09 -12.88 0.48
N ASN A 97 4.95 -13.54 0.59
CA ASN A 97 4.39 -14.32 -0.51
C ASN A 97 3.78 -13.37 -1.54
N ILE A 98 4.09 -13.58 -2.81
CA ILE A 98 3.57 -12.73 -3.88
C ILE A 98 2.52 -13.49 -4.68
N VAL A 99 1.33 -12.94 -4.76
CA VAL A 99 0.25 -13.38 -5.66
C VAL A 99 0.04 -12.29 -6.70
N ALA A 100 -0.08 -12.64 -7.97
CA ALA A 100 -0.21 -11.63 -9.02
C ALA A 100 -1.16 -12.07 -10.14
N THR A 101 -1.75 -11.10 -10.84
CA THR A 101 -2.47 -11.38 -12.09
C THR A 101 -1.52 -11.93 -13.16
N ALA A 102 -2.03 -12.77 -14.09
CA ALA A 102 -1.22 -13.48 -15.08
C ALA A 102 -0.19 -12.59 -15.81
N GLY A 103 -0.59 -11.42 -16.29
CA GLY A 103 0.32 -10.50 -16.98
C GLY A 103 1.35 -9.82 -16.07
N THR A 104 1.06 -9.67 -14.79
CA THR A 104 2.01 -9.18 -13.78
C THR A 104 2.95 -10.30 -13.34
N ALA A 105 2.43 -11.50 -13.09
CA ALA A 105 3.22 -12.67 -12.73
C ALA A 105 4.27 -13.02 -13.81
N GLN A 106 3.88 -12.95 -15.08
CA GLN A 106 4.82 -13.18 -16.17
C GLN A 106 6.01 -12.20 -16.13
N MET A 107 5.75 -10.93 -15.85
CA MET A 107 6.80 -9.92 -15.71
C MET A 107 7.68 -10.19 -14.50
N LEU A 108 7.08 -10.49 -13.33
CA LEU A 108 7.80 -10.77 -12.10
C LEU A 108 8.73 -11.98 -12.25
N ARG A 109 8.21 -13.11 -12.76
CA ARG A 109 8.99 -14.34 -12.98
C ARG A 109 10.14 -14.15 -13.96
N ARG A 110 9.96 -13.35 -15.02
CA ARG A 110 11.05 -12.99 -15.95
C ARG A 110 12.18 -12.19 -15.29
N ASN A 111 11.91 -11.57 -14.14
CA ASN A 111 12.89 -10.85 -13.35
C ASN A 111 13.32 -11.60 -12.08
N GLY A 112 13.08 -12.92 -12.03
CA GLY A 112 13.52 -13.78 -10.93
C GLY A 112 12.69 -13.65 -9.65
N ILE A 113 11.48 -13.08 -9.72
CA ILE A 113 10.57 -12.97 -8.58
C ILE A 113 9.53 -14.07 -8.67
N GLU A 114 9.62 -15.05 -7.77
CA GLU A 114 8.64 -16.11 -7.65
C GLU A 114 7.30 -15.56 -7.19
N CYS A 115 6.20 -16.02 -7.78
CA CYS A 115 4.86 -15.61 -7.41
C CYS A 115 3.81 -16.63 -7.85
N GLU A 116 2.70 -16.68 -7.10
CA GLU A 116 1.48 -17.39 -7.50
C GLU A 116 0.66 -16.55 -8.49
N VAL A 117 -0.12 -17.22 -9.36
CA VAL A 117 -1.03 -16.55 -10.28
C VAL A 117 -2.45 -16.66 -9.74
N ALA A 118 -3.13 -15.53 -9.62
CA ALA A 118 -4.56 -15.48 -9.33
C ALA A 118 -5.34 -14.94 -10.53
N ALA A 119 -6.47 -15.59 -10.84
CA ALA A 119 -7.40 -15.13 -11.86
C ALA A 119 -8.14 -13.88 -11.41
N LYS A 120 -8.38 -12.94 -12.31
CA LYS A 120 -9.34 -11.86 -12.08
C LYS A 120 -10.75 -12.41 -12.17
N VAL A 121 -11.73 -11.67 -11.61
CA VAL A 121 -13.13 -12.07 -11.68
C VAL A 121 -13.58 -12.32 -13.12
N SER A 122 -13.21 -11.43 -14.06
CA SER A 122 -13.55 -11.55 -15.48
C SER A 122 -12.83 -12.66 -16.22
N GLU A 123 -11.76 -13.25 -15.65
CA GLU A 123 -10.91 -14.28 -16.28
C GLU A 123 -11.06 -15.65 -15.61
N ALA A 124 -11.68 -15.71 -14.40
CA ALA A 124 -11.88 -16.94 -13.65
C ALA A 124 -12.85 -17.88 -14.38
N LYS A 125 -12.48 -19.15 -14.49
CA LYS A 125 -13.32 -20.21 -15.05
C LYS A 125 -14.31 -20.71 -14.02
N GLU A 126 -15.34 -21.44 -14.48
CA GLU A 126 -16.30 -22.06 -13.57
C GLU A 126 -15.58 -23.00 -12.59
N GLY A 127 -15.75 -22.75 -11.30
CA GLY A 127 -15.09 -23.49 -10.22
C GLY A 127 -13.63 -23.06 -9.91
N GLU A 128 -13.11 -22.06 -10.60
CA GLU A 128 -11.81 -21.46 -10.31
C GLU A 128 -11.97 -20.27 -9.35
N GLU A 129 -11.18 -20.28 -8.28
CA GLU A 129 -11.17 -19.21 -7.29
C GLU A 129 -10.55 -17.93 -7.88
N SER A 130 -11.31 -16.84 -7.85
CA SER A 130 -10.81 -15.52 -8.28
C SER A 130 -10.01 -14.85 -7.18
N ILE A 131 -9.29 -13.77 -7.53
CA ILE A 131 -8.61 -12.95 -6.53
C ILE A 131 -9.57 -12.32 -5.52
N VAL A 132 -10.79 -12.01 -5.92
CA VAL A 132 -11.80 -11.45 -5.00
C VAL A 132 -12.23 -12.50 -3.98
N ASP A 133 -12.37 -13.76 -4.38
CA ASP A 133 -12.64 -14.87 -3.46
C ASP A 133 -11.49 -15.05 -2.45
N LYS A 134 -10.23 -15.03 -2.91
CA LYS A 134 -9.03 -15.07 -2.04
C LYS A 134 -8.99 -13.93 -1.03
N ILE A 135 -9.39 -12.72 -1.44
CA ILE A 135 -9.50 -11.56 -0.54
C ILE A 135 -10.55 -11.83 0.55
N PHE A 136 -11.73 -12.29 0.19
CA PHE A 136 -12.81 -12.61 1.16
C PHE A 136 -12.49 -13.80 2.05
N ASN A 137 -11.68 -14.75 1.57
CA ASN A 137 -11.19 -15.89 2.35
C ASN A 137 -10.07 -15.52 3.33
N GLY A 138 -9.57 -14.27 3.30
CA GLY A 138 -8.51 -13.82 4.18
C GLY A 138 -7.11 -14.32 3.79
N GLU A 139 -6.90 -14.70 2.54
CA GLU A 139 -5.61 -15.18 2.02
C GLU A 139 -4.66 -14.05 1.61
N ILE A 140 -5.15 -12.81 1.57
CA ILE A 140 -4.40 -11.62 1.13
C ILE A 140 -4.34 -10.61 2.27
N ASP A 141 -3.12 -10.20 2.63
CA ASP A 141 -2.86 -9.25 3.71
C ASP A 141 -2.61 -7.82 3.20
N TRP A 142 -2.19 -7.67 1.94
CA TRP A 142 -1.91 -6.36 1.37
C TRP A 142 -2.11 -6.36 -0.14
N ILE A 143 -2.60 -5.23 -0.69
CA ILE A 143 -2.93 -5.11 -2.12
C ILE A 143 -2.18 -3.94 -2.76
N LEU A 144 -1.43 -4.23 -3.82
CA LEU A 144 -0.79 -3.28 -4.71
C LEU A 144 -1.52 -3.31 -6.06
N ASN A 145 -2.40 -2.33 -6.28
CA ASN A 145 -3.22 -2.29 -7.49
C ASN A 145 -3.13 -0.93 -8.20
N THR A 146 -2.25 -0.80 -9.20
CA THR A 146 -2.22 0.44 -10.01
C THR A 146 -3.27 0.39 -11.12
N PRO A 147 -4.07 1.47 -11.30
CA PRO A 147 -5.20 1.45 -12.21
C PRO A 147 -4.76 1.36 -13.67
N ALA A 148 -5.42 0.49 -14.44
CA ALA A 148 -5.23 0.38 -15.88
C ALA A 148 -6.23 1.28 -16.65
N GLY A 149 -5.83 1.74 -17.84
CA GLY A 149 -6.61 2.71 -18.63
C GLY A 149 -7.82 2.15 -19.39
N SER A 150 -7.93 0.80 -19.59
CA SER A 150 -9.02 0.19 -20.36
C SER A 150 -10.28 -0.04 -19.52
N ALA A 151 -11.47 -0.07 -20.16
CA ALA A 151 -12.76 -0.19 -19.48
C ALA A 151 -12.89 -1.52 -18.69
N GLY A 152 -12.51 -2.66 -19.27
CA GLY A 152 -12.57 -3.97 -18.60
C GLY A 152 -11.63 -4.07 -17.42
N ALA A 153 -10.38 -3.61 -17.58
CA ALA A 153 -9.42 -3.59 -16.47
C ALA A 153 -9.79 -2.60 -15.34
N ARG A 154 -10.64 -1.61 -15.64
CA ARG A 154 -11.21 -0.73 -14.60
C ARG A 154 -12.24 -1.46 -13.75
N HIS A 155 -13.03 -2.35 -14.34
CA HIS A 155 -14.06 -3.11 -13.63
C HIS A 155 -13.41 -4.10 -12.66
N ASP A 156 -12.50 -4.96 -13.13
CA ASP A 156 -11.75 -5.88 -12.27
C ASP A 156 -11.01 -5.14 -11.14
N GLY A 157 -10.39 -4.00 -11.47
CA GLY A 157 -9.70 -3.18 -10.48
C GLY A 157 -10.65 -2.59 -9.42
N TYR A 158 -11.88 -2.24 -9.80
CA TYR A 158 -12.90 -1.78 -8.86
C TYR A 158 -13.28 -2.88 -7.89
N ASP A 159 -13.57 -4.10 -8.39
CA ASP A 159 -13.98 -5.23 -7.55
C ASP A 159 -12.92 -5.59 -6.51
N ILE A 160 -11.64 -5.60 -6.92
CA ILE A 160 -10.50 -5.81 -6.03
C ILE A 160 -10.43 -4.73 -4.95
N ARG A 161 -10.56 -3.45 -5.32
CA ARG A 161 -10.49 -2.34 -4.35
C ARG A 161 -11.69 -2.30 -3.43
N ALA A 162 -12.88 -2.62 -3.94
CA ALA A 162 -14.10 -2.72 -3.12
C ALA A 162 -13.99 -3.85 -2.10
N ALA A 163 -13.48 -5.03 -2.51
CA ALA A 163 -13.20 -6.14 -1.61
C ALA A 163 -12.16 -5.76 -0.54
N ALA A 164 -11.07 -5.07 -0.94
CA ALA A 164 -10.06 -4.59 0.00
C ALA A 164 -10.64 -3.67 1.07
N VAL A 165 -11.47 -2.70 0.68
CA VAL A 165 -12.14 -1.78 1.63
C VAL A 165 -13.10 -2.55 2.54
N HIS A 166 -13.84 -3.52 2.00
CA HIS A 166 -14.77 -4.33 2.80
C HIS A 166 -14.07 -5.17 3.86
N MET A 167 -12.91 -5.74 3.51
CA MET A 167 -12.09 -6.59 4.38
C MET A 167 -11.06 -5.79 5.19
N GLU A 168 -11.07 -4.46 5.08
CA GLU A 168 -10.12 -3.55 5.75
C GLU A 168 -8.64 -3.88 5.45
N ILE A 169 -8.37 -4.42 4.24
CA ILE A 169 -7.02 -4.74 3.80
C ILE A 169 -6.34 -3.46 3.27
N PRO A 170 -5.12 -3.14 3.73
CA PRO A 170 -4.35 -2.01 3.23
C PRO A 170 -4.15 -2.09 1.71
N LEU A 171 -4.32 -0.96 1.04
CA LEU A 171 -4.31 -0.88 -0.41
C LEU A 171 -3.48 0.31 -0.90
N VAL A 172 -2.57 0.06 -1.84
CA VAL A 172 -1.77 1.10 -2.49
C VAL A 172 -2.07 1.10 -4.00
N THR A 173 -2.38 2.27 -4.53
CA THR A 173 -2.82 2.45 -5.93
C THR A 173 -1.83 3.21 -6.82
N THR A 174 -0.69 3.63 -6.29
CA THR A 174 0.33 4.42 -7.01
C THR A 174 1.72 3.81 -6.88
N VAL A 175 2.55 4.01 -7.91
CA VAL A 175 3.96 3.58 -7.91
C VAL A 175 4.74 4.22 -6.77
N GLN A 176 4.51 5.52 -6.54
CA GLN A 176 5.16 6.28 -5.47
C GLN A 176 4.76 5.75 -4.09
N GLY A 177 3.47 5.43 -3.90
CA GLY A 177 2.96 4.83 -2.68
C GLY A 177 3.59 3.47 -2.39
N VAL A 178 3.73 2.59 -3.39
CA VAL A 178 4.43 1.29 -3.23
C VAL A 178 5.87 1.51 -2.78
N THR A 179 6.60 2.43 -3.43
CA THR A 179 7.99 2.72 -3.08
C THR A 179 8.13 3.29 -1.66
N ALA A 180 7.22 4.16 -1.26
CA ALA A 180 7.18 4.72 0.10
C ALA A 180 6.85 3.64 1.14
N ALA A 181 5.85 2.79 0.86
CA ALA A 181 5.44 1.72 1.75
C ALA A 181 6.56 0.70 1.99
N VAL A 182 7.33 0.33 0.96
CA VAL A 182 8.51 -0.54 1.13
C VAL A 182 9.51 0.06 2.12
N GLN A 183 9.83 1.35 2.00
CA GLN A 183 10.71 2.04 2.95
C GLN A 183 10.11 2.10 4.36
N GLY A 184 8.79 2.29 4.47
CA GLY A 184 8.07 2.26 5.73
C GLY A 184 8.14 0.90 6.42
N ILE A 185 7.90 -0.19 5.68
CA ILE A 185 8.00 -1.57 6.18
C ILE A 185 9.42 -1.86 6.68
N GLU A 186 10.44 -1.47 5.92
CA GLU A 186 11.84 -1.64 6.33
C GLU A 186 12.13 -0.91 7.65
N ALA A 187 11.65 0.33 7.79
CA ALA A 187 11.80 1.10 9.02
C ALA A 187 11.07 0.43 10.20
N MET A 188 9.88 -0.12 9.99
CA MET A 188 9.13 -0.86 11.01
C MET A 188 9.85 -2.13 11.44
N ARG A 189 10.43 -2.89 10.50
CA ARG A 189 11.18 -4.12 10.78
C ARG A 189 12.47 -3.89 11.57
N ILE A 190 13.11 -2.75 11.36
CA ILE A 190 14.28 -2.33 12.14
C ILE A 190 13.89 -2.03 13.60
N GLY A 191 12.61 -1.78 13.87
CA GLY A 191 12.06 -1.74 15.23
C GLY A 191 12.29 -0.44 16.00
N ASN A 192 12.55 0.69 15.34
CA ASN A 192 12.93 1.94 16.01
C ASN A 192 12.01 3.13 15.71
N LEU A 193 10.69 2.92 15.77
CA LEU A 193 9.72 4.02 15.67
C LEU A 193 9.61 4.72 17.03
N GLN A 194 10.47 5.71 17.26
CA GLN A 194 10.41 6.51 18.49
C GLN A 194 9.23 7.49 18.46
N VAL A 195 8.45 7.52 19.51
CA VAL A 195 7.42 8.55 19.76
C VAL A 195 8.05 9.66 20.60
N ARG A 196 7.86 10.91 20.21
CA ARG A 196 8.32 12.11 20.94
C ARG A 196 7.21 13.12 21.04
N ALA A 197 7.19 13.89 22.13
CA ALA A 197 6.30 15.02 22.23
C ALA A 197 6.74 16.14 21.26
N LEU A 198 5.77 16.89 20.71
CA LEU A 198 6.08 18.01 19.79
C LEU A 198 6.96 19.07 20.45
N GLN A 199 6.77 19.30 21.74
CA GLN A 199 7.56 20.26 22.55
C GLN A 199 9.05 19.88 22.61
N GLU A 200 9.39 18.60 22.53
CA GLU A 200 10.79 18.15 22.51
C GLU A 200 11.50 18.41 21.18
N LEU A 201 10.75 18.71 20.11
CA LEU A 201 11.31 19.04 18.81
C LEU A 201 11.84 20.48 18.74
N GLU A 202 11.27 21.40 19.53
CA GLU A 202 11.68 22.82 19.56
C GLU A 202 12.95 23.05 20.36
N HIS A 203 13.21 22.23 21.37
CA HIS A 203 14.29 22.48 22.32
C HIS A 203 15.57 21.66 22.11
N GLY A 204 15.57 20.70 21.16
CA GLY A 204 16.69 19.75 21.02
C GLY A 204 16.78 18.81 22.23
N PRO A 205 17.66 17.80 22.21
CA PRO A 205 17.89 16.98 23.40
C PRO A 205 18.46 17.90 24.50
N GLN A 206 17.72 18.06 25.57
CA GLN A 206 18.28 18.61 26.81
C GLN A 206 19.20 17.53 27.36
N ASN A 207 20.50 17.87 27.47
CA ASN A 207 21.54 17.02 28.07
C ASN A 207 21.21 16.69 29.52
#